data_6049b3584c6019ce1d6e0c4c3a9bb3f4
#
_entry.id   6049b3584c6019ce1d6e0c4c3a9bb3f4
#
_cell.length_a   1.000
_cell.length_b   1.000
_cell.length_c   1.000
_cell.angle_alpha   90.00
_cell.angle_beta   90.00
_cell.angle_gamma   90.00
#
_symmetry.space_group_name_H-M   'P 1'
#
loop_
_entity.id
_entity.type
_entity.pdbx_description
1 polymer ?
#
loop_
_entity_poly.entity_id
_entity_poly.type
_entity_poly.pdbx_seq_one_letter_code
_entity_poly.pdbx_strand_id
1 'polypeptide(L)'
;MVAGFIIDDHYTGQDKGTQLWHTGMDQQQTDLEQRPVIHRPIMSNEGLPATHPVEARDEYGDTRALHVAGEFPLTIKVDGREVVTLMTLGTYPEKLTLGYLRNQRLIDHIEEIAQIKVDWERETADVITTHGEGITNLQEKLSSRIVTSGCGQGTVFSCTLDKLYDTRLPRVEILQSTIYALLKTISSYNEVYRAAGAVHGCALCNGAQILYFVEDVGRHNATDTIAGDMWLEGVGGNDKLFYTTGRLTSEIVMKAAHMGIPVLVSRSGITYMGVELAQDLGVTLIARAKGRHFLVYNGENTVEYDDKPKRLSTAGKKAAV
;
A
#
# COMPACT_ATOMS: atom_id res chain seq x y z
N MET A 1 -0.50 -54.74 -23.04
CA MET A 1 -0.97 -55.65 -21.98
C MET A 1 -1.62 -54.76 -20.95
N VAL A 2 -2.87 -54.37 -21.01
CA VAL A 2 -4.17 -55.02 -20.74
C VAL A 2 -4.25 -55.51 -19.29
N ALA A 3 -5.13 -54.88 -18.55
CA ALA A 3 -6.08 -55.35 -17.57
C ALA A 3 -6.66 -54.08 -16.87
N GLY A 4 -7.85 -53.63 -16.95
CA GLY A 4 -9.15 -54.21 -17.13
C GLY A 4 -9.73 -54.74 -15.82
N PHE A 5 -10.44 -53.92 -15.04
CA PHE A 5 -11.40 -54.43 -14.06
C PHE A 5 -12.69 -53.61 -14.12
N ILE A 6 -13.69 -54.30 -14.61
CA ILE A 6 -15.13 -54.00 -14.52
C ILE A 6 -15.61 -54.56 -13.16
N ILE A 7 -16.37 -53.85 -12.40
CA ILE A 7 -17.35 -54.40 -11.44
C ILE A 7 -18.63 -53.60 -11.52
N ASP A 8 -19.70 -54.36 -11.73
CA ASP A 8 -21.11 -54.02 -11.90
C ASP A 8 -21.81 -53.61 -10.61
N ASP A 9 -22.73 -52.72 -10.78
CA ASP A 9 -24.15 -52.68 -10.47
C ASP A 9 -24.75 -52.73 -9.04
N HIS A 10 -25.76 -51.86 -8.95
CA HIS A 10 -26.95 -51.83 -8.11
C HIS A 10 -26.85 -51.14 -6.72
N TYR A 11 -27.22 -49.85 -6.71
CA TYR A 11 -28.20 -49.43 -5.70
C TYR A 11 -29.11 -48.31 -6.24
N THR A 12 -30.39 -48.63 -6.37
CA THR A 12 -31.50 -47.71 -6.69
C THR A 12 -31.89 -46.92 -5.43
N GLY A 13 -31.94 -45.58 -5.54
CA GLY A 13 -32.40 -44.71 -4.45
C GLY A 13 -32.65 -43.29 -4.91
N GLN A 14 -33.92 -43.00 -5.15
CA GLN A 14 -34.62 -41.78 -5.55
C GLN A 14 -33.92 -40.41 -5.22
N ASP A 15 -33.78 -39.70 -6.28
CA ASP A 15 -33.92 -38.26 -6.59
C ASP A 15 -34.56 -37.39 -5.48
N LYS A 16 -33.79 -36.41 -4.98
CA LYS A 16 -34.19 -35.06 -4.54
C LYS A 16 -32.94 -34.22 -4.23
N GLY A 17 -32.59 -33.28 -5.11
CA GLY A 17 -31.67 -32.22 -4.71
C GLY A 17 -30.62 -31.78 -5.72
N THR A 18 -30.93 -31.73 -7.00
CA THR A 18 -29.99 -31.15 -8.00
C THR A 18 -30.62 -29.90 -8.63
N GLN A 19 -30.66 -28.81 -7.87
CA GLN A 19 -31.08 -27.51 -8.42
C GLN A 19 -30.56 -26.30 -7.64
N LEU A 20 -29.29 -26.29 -7.23
CA LEU A 20 -28.71 -25.09 -6.54
C LEU A 20 -27.27 -24.75 -6.94
N TRP A 21 -26.67 -25.40 -7.95
CA TRP A 21 -25.25 -25.13 -8.29
C TRP A 21 -25.03 -24.43 -9.65
N HIS A 22 -26.08 -24.18 -10.45
CA HIS A 22 -25.93 -23.53 -11.76
C HIS A 22 -26.13 -22.03 -11.77
N THR A 23 -26.65 -21.41 -10.72
CA THR A 23 -26.88 -19.96 -10.67
C THR A 23 -25.68 -19.15 -10.18
N GLY A 24 -24.68 -19.77 -9.57
CA GLY A 24 -23.51 -19.08 -9.06
C GLY A 24 -22.38 -18.89 -10.08
N MET A 25 -22.29 -19.74 -11.09
CA MET A 25 -21.23 -19.64 -12.11
C MET A 25 -21.56 -18.63 -13.21
N ASP A 26 -22.83 -18.48 -13.57
CA ASP A 26 -23.26 -17.50 -14.57
C ASP A 26 -23.19 -16.05 -14.06
N GLN A 27 -23.38 -15.82 -12.74
CA GLN A 27 -23.24 -14.48 -12.17
C GLN A 27 -21.77 -14.04 -12.06
N GLN A 28 -20.84 -14.95 -11.78
CA GLN A 28 -19.41 -14.61 -11.78
C GLN A 28 -18.86 -14.36 -13.18
N GLN A 29 -19.40 -15.00 -14.20
CA GLN A 29 -18.99 -14.81 -15.59
C GLN A 29 -19.55 -13.52 -16.19
N THR A 30 -20.78 -13.12 -15.83
CA THR A 30 -21.37 -11.83 -16.20
C THR A 30 -20.72 -10.64 -15.49
N ASP A 31 -20.24 -10.80 -14.25
CA ASP A 31 -19.49 -9.75 -13.53
C ASP A 31 -18.09 -9.51 -14.10
N LEU A 32 -17.48 -10.50 -14.77
CA LEU A 32 -16.21 -10.35 -15.46
C LEU A 32 -16.34 -9.60 -16.79
N GLU A 33 -17.48 -9.71 -17.48
CA GLU A 33 -17.74 -9.04 -18.76
C GLU A 33 -18.18 -7.57 -18.60
N GLN A 34 -18.56 -7.11 -17.40
CA GLN A 34 -19.02 -5.75 -17.12
C GLN A 34 -17.99 -4.88 -16.40
N ARG A 35 -16.72 -5.32 -16.25
CA ARG A 35 -15.68 -4.41 -15.73
C ARG A 35 -15.45 -3.30 -16.74
N PRO A 36 -15.53 -2.03 -16.33
CA PRO A 36 -15.20 -0.92 -17.21
C PRO A 36 -13.77 -1.13 -17.73
N VAL A 37 -13.58 -0.88 -19.03
CA VAL A 37 -12.23 -0.89 -19.63
C VAL A 37 -11.43 0.20 -18.95
N ILE A 38 -10.52 -0.20 -18.06
CA ILE A 38 -9.66 0.75 -17.37
C ILE A 38 -8.57 1.16 -18.36
N HIS A 39 -8.45 2.46 -18.61
CA HIS A 39 -7.35 3.01 -19.38
C HIS A 39 -6.04 2.70 -18.65
N ARG A 40 -5.08 2.15 -19.38
CA ARG A 40 -3.74 1.88 -18.86
C ARG A 40 -2.73 2.64 -19.73
N PRO A 41 -1.95 3.56 -19.14
CA PRO A 41 -0.88 4.22 -19.88
C PRO A 41 0.16 3.17 -20.35
N ILE A 42 0.85 3.47 -21.44
CA ILE A 42 1.98 2.64 -21.90
C ILE A 42 3.11 2.82 -20.89
N MET A 43 3.65 1.70 -20.36
CA MET A 43 4.72 1.71 -19.35
C MET A 43 5.95 0.98 -19.85
N SER A 44 7.15 1.47 -19.51
CA SER A 44 8.43 0.87 -19.89
C SER A 44 8.76 -0.42 -19.13
N ASN A 45 8.27 -0.56 -17.89
CA ASN A 45 8.53 -1.67 -16.98
C ASN A 45 10.03 -1.87 -16.66
N GLU A 46 10.73 -0.80 -16.33
CA GLU A 46 12.18 -0.72 -16.11
C GLU A 46 12.53 -0.79 -14.60
N GLY A 47 12.11 -1.87 -13.91
CA GLY A 47 12.47 -2.08 -12.51
C GLY A 47 13.93 -2.48 -12.29
N LEU A 48 14.55 -2.00 -11.19
CA LEU A 48 15.89 -2.37 -10.75
C LEU A 48 15.87 -3.48 -9.70
N PRO A 49 17.00 -4.23 -9.53
CA PRO A 49 17.16 -5.17 -8.42
C PRO A 49 17.04 -4.45 -7.06
N ALA A 50 16.25 -5.03 -6.15
CA ALA A 50 16.00 -4.44 -4.82
C ALA A 50 17.22 -4.44 -3.91
N THR A 51 18.18 -5.36 -4.12
CA THR A 51 19.36 -5.52 -3.26
C THR A 51 20.62 -5.72 -4.06
N HIS A 52 21.75 -5.28 -3.48
CA HIS A 52 23.07 -5.38 -4.08
C HIS A 52 24.03 -6.11 -3.13
N PRO A 53 24.87 -7.06 -3.65
CA PRO A 53 25.86 -7.74 -2.84
C PRO A 53 26.99 -6.78 -2.44
N VAL A 54 27.40 -6.89 -1.19
CA VAL A 54 28.55 -6.13 -0.65
C VAL A 54 29.36 -7.02 0.29
N GLU A 55 30.61 -6.64 0.51
CA GLU A 55 31.44 -7.20 1.58
C GLU A 55 31.55 -6.19 2.72
N ALA A 56 31.33 -6.66 3.95
CA ALA A 56 31.53 -5.88 5.16
C ALA A 56 32.45 -6.63 6.12
N ARG A 57 33.01 -5.94 7.11
CA ARG A 57 33.75 -6.57 8.20
C ARG A 57 32.93 -6.49 9.49
N ASP A 58 32.86 -7.61 10.21
CA ASP A 58 32.23 -7.64 11.52
C ASP A 58 33.19 -7.13 12.63
N GLU A 59 32.71 -7.16 13.88
CA GLU A 59 33.45 -6.69 15.07
C GLU A 59 34.71 -7.53 15.38
N TYR A 60 34.86 -8.72 14.79
CA TYR A 60 36.05 -9.57 14.91
C TYR A 60 37.04 -9.33 13.77
N GLY A 61 36.70 -8.51 12.77
CA GLY A 61 37.51 -8.26 11.58
C GLY A 61 37.28 -9.28 10.46
N ASP A 62 36.34 -10.19 10.59
CA ASP A 62 36.01 -11.22 9.62
C ASP A 62 35.18 -10.63 8.48
N THR A 63 35.48 -11.04 7.23
CA THR A 63 34.72 -10.62 6.06
C THR A 63 33.40 -11.36 5.99
N ARG A 64 32.29 -10.60 5.81
CA ARG A 64 30.94 -11.09 5.64
C ARG A 64 30.39 -10.66 4.26
N ALA A 65 29.90 -11.61 3.48
CA ALA A 65 29.13 -11.32 2.28
C ALA A 65 27.68 -11.04 2.69
N LEU A 66 27.19 -9.84 2.37
CA LEU A 66 25.88 -9.33 2.76
C LEU A 66 25.16 -8.73 1.53
N HIS A 67 23.91 -8.36 1.71
CA HIS A 67 23.15 -7.55 0.76
C HIS A 67 22.77 -6.22 1.39
N VAL A 68 22.77 -5.15 0.61
CA VAL A 68 22.25 -3.84 0.98
C VAL A 68 21.10 -3.45 0.06
N ALA A 69 20.17 -2.65 0.54
CA ALA A 69 19.06 -2.13 -0.27
C ALA A 69 19.59 -1.18 -1.35
N GLY A 70 18.99 -1.23 -2.54
CA GLY A 70 19.22 -0.22 -3.57
C GLY A 70 18.66 1.14 -3.13
N GLU A 71 19.28 2.22 -3.60
CA GLU A 71 18.76 3.58 -3.41
C GLU A 71 19.18 4.42 -4.61
N PHE A 72 18.20 4.80 -5.43
CA PHE A 72 18.42 5.47 -6.71
C PHE A 72 17.57 6.73 -6.82
N PRO A 73 18.12 7.81 -7.36
CA PRO A 73 17.30 8.98 -7.70
C PRO A 73 16.41 8.68 -8.90
N LEU A 74 15.17 9.16 -8.83
CA LEU A 74 14.19 9.09 -9.91
C LEU A 74 13.54 10.46 -10.07
N THR A 75 13.89 11.19 -11.11
CA THR A 75 13.31 12.50 -11.42
C THR A 75 12.05 12.34 -12.26
N ILE A 76 10.90 12.64 -11.68
CA ILE A 76 9.62 12.63 -12.38
C ILE A 76 9.51 13.90 -13.23
N LYS A 77 9.27 13.75 -14.53
CA LYS A 77 9.00 14.83 -15.48
C LYS A 77 7.63 14.61 -16.13
N VAL A 78 6.85 15.66 -16.28
CA VAL A 78 5.58 15.64 -17.00
C VAL A 78 5.66 16.60 -18.17
N ASP A 79 5.54 16.06 -19.38
CA ASP A 79 5.73 16.78 -20.67
C ASP A 79 7.00 17.63 -20.66
N GLY A 80 8.12 17.02 -20.21
CA GLY A 80 9.44 17.62 -20.17
C GLY A 80 9.72 18.57 -18.99
N ARG A 81 8.71 18.86 -18.13
CA ARG A 81 8.88 19.70 -16.93
C ARG A 81 9.16 18.87 -15.69
N GLU A 82 10.22 19.18 -14.98
CA GLU A 82 10.56 18.51 -13.72
C GLU A 82 9.53 18.80 -12.62
N VAL A 83 9.11 17.75 -11.94
CA VAL A 83 8.15 17.80 -10.84
C VAL A 83 8.85 17.55 -9.50
N VAL A 84 9.62 16.48 -9.41
CA VAL A 84 10.31 16.06 -8.17
C VAL A 84 11.38 15.02 -8.49
N THR A 85 12.41 14.91 -7.65
CA THR A 85 13.32 13.78 -7.62
C THR A 85 13.06 12.97 -6.33
N LEU A 86 12.78 11.67 -6.48
CA LEU A 86 12.52 10.73 -5.39
C LEU A 86 13.72 9.79 -5.22
N MET A 87 14.20 9.60 -3.97
CA MET A 87 15.12 8.50 -3.67
C MET A 87 14.29 7.25 -3.45
N THR A 88 14.45 6.23 -4.30
CA THR A 88 13.63 5.01 -4.31
C THR A 88 14.47 3.74 -4.42
N LEU A 89 13.90 2.62 -4.04
CA LEU A 89 14.47 1.29 -4.26
C LEU A 89 14.59 0.95 -5.77
N GLY A 90 13.80 1.60 -6.62
CA GLY A 90 13.82 1.43 -8.06
C GLY A 90 13.06 0.21 -8.57
N THR A 91 12.38 -0.56 -7.73
CA THR A 91 11.68 -1.80 -8.13
C THR A 91 10.44 -1.57 -8.99
N TYR A 92 9.69 -0.49 -8.73
CA TYR A 92 8.42 -0.21 -9.40
C TYR A 92 8.31 1.27 -9.79
N PRO A 93 9.23 1.79 -10.62
CA PRO A 93 9.36 3.23 -10.84
C PRO A 93 8.13 3.85 -11.53
N GLU A 94 7.47 3.16 -12.46
CA GLU A 94 6.29 3.66 -13.16
C GLU A 94 5.08 3.73 -12.22
N LYS A 95 4.88 2.71 -11.38
CA LYS A 95 3.80 2.68 -10.39
C LYS A 95 4.00 3.74 -9.32
N LEU A 96 5.25 3.93 -8.85
CA LEU A 96 5.62 5.02 -7.94
C LEU A 96 5.29 6.37 -8.56
N THR A 97 5.66 6.59 -9.82
CA THR A 97 5.37 7.81 -10.57
C THR A 97 3.87 8.08 -10.64
N LEU A 98 3.07 7.09 -11.04
CA LEU A 98 1.60 7.19 -11.08
C LEU A 98 1.01 7.58 -9.74
N GLY A 99 1.37 6.83 -8.70
CA GLY A 99 0.80 7.05 -7.37
C GLY A 99 1.26 8.35 -6.74
N TYR A 100 2.50 8.80 -7.02
CA TYR A 100 2.96 10.12 -6.63
C TYR A 100 2.09 11.22 -7.26
N LEU A 101 1.89 11.19 -8.57
CA LEU A 101 1.08 12.19 -9.29
C LEU A 101 -0.36 12.22 -8.77
N ARG A 102 -0.96 11.05 -8.53
CA ARG A 102 -2.28 10.91 -7.94
C ARG A 102 -2.35 11.50 -6.53
N ASN A 103 -1.48 11.05 -5.62
CA ASN A 103 -1.52 11.42 -4.21
C ASN A 103 -1.13 12.89 -3.96
N GLN A 104 -0.37 13.50 -4.89
CA GLN A 104 -0.08 14.93 -4.89
C GLN A 104 -1.17 15.75 -5.61
N ARG A 105 -2.23 15.11 -6.15
CA ARG A 105 -3.28 15.74 -6.96
C ARG A 105 -2.74 16.58 -8.12
N LEU A 106 -1.66 16.12 -8.69
CA LEU A 106 -1.08 16.75 -9.87
C LEU A 106 -1.82 16.34 -11.13
N ILE A 107 -2.34 15.10 -11.15
CA ILE A 107 -3.20 14.53 -12.18
C ILE A 107 -4.41 13.91 -11.47
N ASP A 108 -5.61 14.22 -11.94
CA ASP A 108 -6.87 13.78 -11.30
C ASP A 108 -7.39 12.46 -11.89
N HIS A 109 -7.13 12.18 -13.17
CA HIS A 109 -7.63 11.00 -13.89
C HIS A 109 -6.50 10.26 -14.60
N ILE A 110 -6.48 8.94 -14.53
CA ILE A 110 -5.44 8.10 -15.16
C ILE A 110 -5.47 8.23 -16.70
N GLU A 111 -6.63 8.55 -17.27
CA GLU A 111 -6.86 8.77 -18.70
C GLU A 111 -6.08 9.98 -19.24
N GLU A 112 -5.66 10.88 -18.37
CA GLU A 112 -4.82 12.03 -18.74
C GLU A 112 -3.37 11.60 -19.07
N ILE A 113 -2.96 10.37 -18.70
CA ILE A 113 -1.62 9.86 -18.93
C ILE A 113 -1.62 8.91 -20.12
N ALA A 114 -0.86 9.25 -21.16
CA ALA A 114 -0.67 8.40 -22.34
C ALA A 114 0.45 7.40 -22.13
N GLN A 115 1.58 7.83 -21.54
CA GLN A 115 2.78 7.02 -21.39
C GLN A 115 3.60 7.43 -20.17
N ILE A 116 4.28 6.42 -19.57
CA ILE A 116 5.36 6.62 -18.59
C ILE A 116 6.57 5.84 -19.09
N LYS A 117 7.67 6.55 -19.34
CA LYS A 117 8.94 5.97 -19.74
C LYS A 117 10.02 6.23 -18.70
N VAL A 118 10.62 5.19 -18.17
CA VAL A 118 11.75 5.28 -17.25
C VAL A 118 13.05 5.10 -18.00
N ASP A 119 14.04 5.92 -17.67
CA ASP A 119 15.40 5.86 -18.21
C ASP A 119 16.37 5.99 -17.01
N TRP A 120 16.97 4.87 -16.60
CA TRP A 120 17.89 4.82 -15.48
C TRP A 120 19.27 5.41 -15.77
N GLU A 121 19.67 5.54 -17.04
CA GLU A 121 20.93 6.24 -17.37
C GLU A 121 20.79 7.75 -17.11
N ARG A 122 19.57 8.28 -17.25
CA ARG A 122 19.24 9.69 -17.00
C ARG A 122 18.56 9.90 -15.65
N GLU A 123 18.26 8.83 -14.94
CA GLU A 123 17.55 8.83 -13.67
C GLU A 123 16.19 9.54 -13.76
N THR A 124 15.44 9.33 -14.88
CA THR A 124 14.17 10.00 -15.15
C THR A 124 13.01 9.04 -15.34
N ALA A 125 11.82 9.51 -14.94
CA ALA A 125 10.53 8.97 -15.30
C ALA A 125 9.77 10.04 -16.08
N ASP A 126 9.78 9.92 -17.41
CA ASP A 126 9.12 10.85 -18.32
C ASP A 126 7.66 10.44 -18.50
N VAL A 127 6.74 11.29 -18.03
CA VAL A 127 5.29 11.14 -18.18
C VAL A 127 4.83 12.00 -19.33
N ILE A 128 4.14 11.39 -20.29
CA ILE A 128 3.52 12.05 -21.42
C ILE A 128 2.02 12.08 -21.18
N THR A 129 1.43 13.29 -21.14
CA THR A 129 -0.02 13.44 -21.02
C THR A 129 -0.70 13.28 -22.37
N THR A 130 -1.99 12.93 -22.36
CA THR A 130 -2.79 12.76 -23.59
C THR A 130 -2.96 14.07 -24.36
N HIS A 131 -2.82 15.21 -23.70
CA HIS A 131 -2.98 16.55 -24.31
C HIS A 131 -1.64 17.23 -24.60
N GLY A 132 -0.52 16.74 -24.05
CA GLY A 132 0.83 17.30 -24.27
C GLY A 132 1.04 18.69 -23.67
N GLU A 133 0.14 19.16 -22.82
CA GLU A 133 0.16 20.52 -22.23
C GLU A 133 0.76 20.57 -20.82
N GLY A 134 1.10 19.41 -20.27
CA GLY A 134 1.59 19.28 -18.90
C GLY A 134 0.50 19.44 -17.85
N ILE A 135 0.93 19.68 -16.62
CA ILE A 135 0.03 19.89 -15.48
C ILE A 135 -0.38 21.36 -15.43
N THR A 136 -1.69 21.60 -15.46
CA THR A 136 -2.26 22.96 -15.31
C THR A 136 -1.82 23.56 -13.97
N ASN A 137 -1.31 24.79 -13.98
CA ASN A 137 -0.85 25.54 -12.81
C ASN A 137 0.23 24.80 -11.97
N LEU A 138 1.11 24.04 -12.64
CA LEU A 138 2.15 23.26 -11.95
C LEU A 138 2.98 24.11 -10.97
N GLN A 139 3.41 25.30 -11.39
CA GLN A 139 4.22 26.19 -10.52
C GLN A 139 3.46 26.64 -9.28
N GLU A 140 2.19 26.95 -9.39
CA GLU A 140 1.33 27.31 -8.26
C GLU A 140 1.13 26.10 -7.31
N LYS A 141 0.81 24.93 -7.85
CA LYS A 141 0.72 23.69 -7.11
C LYS A 141 2.04 23.34 -6.40
N LEU A 142 3.19 23.56 -7.03
CA LEU A 142 4.51 23.29 -6.45
C LEU A 142 4.92 24.33 -5.40
N SER A 143 4.54 25.60 -5.54
CA SER A 143 4.89 26.67 -4.60
C SER A 143 4.20 26.53 -3.23
N SER A 144 3.06 25.83 -3.18
CA SER A 144 2.30 25.57 -1.95
C SER A 144 2.78 24.33 -1.16
N ARG A 145 3.93 23.74 -1.52
CA ARG A 145 4.48 22.57 -0.84
C ARG A 145 5.04 22.91 0.53
N ILE A 146 4.70 22.09 1.51
CA ILE A 146 5.33 22.10 2.83
C ILE A 146 6.35 20.94 2.86
N VAL A 147 7.62 21.26 3.10
CA VAL A 147 8.66 20.26 3.26
C VAL A 147 8.55 19.66 4.66
N THR A 148 8.20 18.37 4.75
CA THR A 148 8.17 17.66 6.02
C THR A 148 9.53 17.04 6.31
N SER A 149 9.97 17.09 7.56
CA SER A 149 11.31 16.66 8.03
C SER A 149 11.59 15.14 7.91
N GLY A 150 10.65 14.37 7.35
CA GLY A 150 10.76 12.91 7.26
C GLY A 150 11.29 12.34 5.95
N CYS A 151 11.20 13.09 4.83
CA CYS A 151 11.60 12.62 3.50
C CYS A 151 12.19 13.70 2.60
N GLY A 152 12.35 14.96 3.07
CA GLY A 152 12.88 16.06 2.24
C GLY A 152 12.00 16.46 1.05
N GLN A 153 10.90 15.77 0.82
CA GLN A 153 9.95 16.01 -0.26
C GLN A 153 8.78 16.84 0.25
N GLY A 154 8.50 17.96 -0.38
CA GLY A 154 7.36 18.78 -0.02
C GLY A 154 6.04 18.07 -0.39
N THR A 155 5.06 18.17 0.49
CA THR A 155 3.67 17.77 0.20
C THR A 155 2.85 19.02 -0.08
N VAL A 156 1.95 18.97 -1.08
CA VAL A 156 1.01 20.07 -1.38
C VAL A 156 -0.06 20.08 -0.27
N PHE A 157 0.26 20.74 0.85
CA PHE A 157 -0.54 20.65 2.06
C PHE A 157 -1.81 21.50 1.98
N SER A 158 -1.73 22.72 1.47
CA SER A 158 -2.82 23.69 1.56
C SER A 158 -4.01 23.40 0.63
N CYS A 159 -3.77 23.13 -0.65
CA CYS A 159 -4.86 22.82 -1.60
C CYS A 159 -5.49 21.45 -1.37
N THR A 160 -4.77 20.57 -0.68
CA THR A 160 -5.16 19.18 -0.43
C THR A 160 -6.04 19.07 0.80
N LEU A 161 -5.75 19.84 1.87
CA LEU A 161 -6.51 19.84 3.10
C LEU A 161 -7.94 20.37 2.92
N ASP A 162 -8.12 21.49 2.22
CA ASP A 162 -9.44 22.10 2.04
C ASP A 162 -10.45 21.15 1.38
N LYS A 163 -10.00 20.37 0.39
CA LYS A 163 -10.84 19.37 -0.29
C LYS A 163 -11.01 18.07 0.51
N LEU A 164 -10.07 17.75 1.41
CA LEU A 164 -10.16 16.57 2.25
C LEU A 164 -11.18 16.73 3.38
N TYR A 165 -11.33 17.92 3.94
CA TYR A 165 -12.30 18.18 5.02
C TYR A 165 -13.76 17.95 4.58
N ASP A 166 -14.04 18.04 3.27
CA ASP A 166 -15.36 17.70 2.71
C ASP A 166 -15.56 16.19 2.50
N THR A 167 -14.49 15.39 2.65
CA THR A 167 -14.52 13.94 2.40
C THR A 167 -14.54 13.19 3.72
N ARG A 168 -15.67 12.59 4.09
CA ARG A 168 -15.72 11.62 5.19
C ARG A 168 -15.59 10.22 4.63
N LEU A 169 -14.62 9.47 5.15
CA LEU A 169 -14.44 8.07 4.78
C LEU A 169 -15.54 7.20 5.42
N PRO A 170 -15.93 6.09 4.76
CA PRO A 170 -16.90 5.16 5.32
C PRO A 170 -16.36 4.52 6.60
N ARG A 171 -17.26 4.28 7.55
CA ARG A 171 -16.93 3.51 8.74
C ARG A 171 -16.81 2.03 8.37
N VAL A 172 -15.66 1.43 8.63
CA VAL A 172 -15.41 0.00 8.40
C VAL A 172 -15.12 -0.67 9.74
N GLU A 173 -15.90 -1.68 10.07
CA GLU A 173 -15.66 -2.50 11.26
C GLU A 173 -14.56 -3.53 10.98
N ILE A 174 -13.65 -3.71 11.96
CA ILE A 174 -12.56 -4.66 11.87
C ILE A 174 -12.50 -5.53 13.12
N LEU A 175 -12.39 -6.85 12.93
CA LEU A 175 -12.20 -7.79 14.03
C LEU A 175 -10.76 -7.73 14.56
N GLN A 176 -10.58 -7.82 15.86
CA GLN A 176 -9.27 -7.94 16.49
C GLN A 176 -8.50 -9.16 15.95
N SER A 177 -9.18 -10.29 15.75
CA SER A 177 -8.61 -11.52 15.15
C SER A 177 -8.08 -11.28 13.74
N THR A 178 -8.76 -10.45 12.93
CA THR A 178 -8.31 -10.05 11.59
C THR A 178 -7.00 -9.27 11.65
N ILE A 179 -6.87 -8.33 12.60
CA ILE A 179 -5.61 -7.59 12.80
C ILE A 179 -4.47 -8.55 13.14
N TYR A 180 -4.69 -9.51 14.03
CA TYR A 180 -3.66 -10.50 14.39
C TYR A 180 -3.29 -11.42 13.22
N ALA A 181 -4.28 -11.86 12.44
CA ALA A 181 -4.04 -12.66 11.24
C ALA A 181 -3.21 -11.88 10.21
N LEU A 182 -3.55 -10.60 9.96
CA LEU A 182 -2.78 -9.72 9.10
C LEU A 182 -1.32 -9.59 9.57
N LEU A 183 -1.10 -9.27 10.84
CA LEU A 183 0.25 -9.10 11.40
C LEU A 183 1.11 -10.36 11.30
N LYS A 184 0.48 -11.54 11.40
CA LYS A 184 1.14 -12.83 11.18
C LYS A 184 1.51 -13.02 9.71
N THR A 185 0.56 -12.81 8.79
CA THR A 185 0.75 -13.02 7.35
C THR A 185 1.79 -12.06 6.79
N ILE A 186 1.74 -10.76 7.16
CA ILE A 186 2.62 -9.74 6.59
C ILE A 186 4.09 -9.96 6.92
N SER A 187 4.39 -10.69 8.00
CA SER A 187 5.76 -11.00 8.37
C SER A 187 6.50 -11.86 7.33
N SER A 188 5.79 -12.61 6.49
CA SER A 188 6.36 -13.42 5.42
C SER A 188 6.70 -12.62 4.15
N TYR A 189 6.13 -11.42 3.97
CA TYR A 189 6.30 -10.59 2.77
C TYR A 189 7.56 -9.71 2.78
N ASN A 190 8.16 -9.43 3.94
CA ASN A 190 9.30 -8.51 4.09
C ASN A 190 10.61 -9.17 3.59
N GLU A 191 10.76 -9.41 2.30
CA GLU A 191 11.90 -10.11 1.72
C GLU A 191 13.14 -9.23 1.64
N VAL A 192 12.99 -8.01 1.14
CA VAL A 192 14.09 -7.05 1.04
C VAL A 192 14.58 -6.66 2.44
N TYR A 193 13.64 -6.42 3.39
CA TYR A 193 14.00 -6.11 4.77
C TYR A 193 14.79 -7.24 5.43
N ARG A 194 14.44 -8.50 5.19
CA ARG A 194 15.19 -9.65 5.74
C ARG A 194 16.57 -9.79 5.13
N ALA A 195 16.71 -9.49 3.82
CA ALA A 195 17.97 -9.62 3.11
C ALA A 195 18.94 -8.47 3.39
N ALA A 196 18.42 -7.24 3.45
CA ALA A 196 19.24 -6.02 3.42
C ALA A 196 18.89 -5.00 4.52
N GLY A 197 17.73 -5.10 5.18
CA GLY A 197 17.24 -4.02 6.06
C GLY A 197 16.95 -2.74 5.29
N ALA A 198 16.98 -1.59 5.97
CA ALA A 198 16.93 -0.22 5.41
C ALA A 198 15.72 0.11 4.50
N VAL A 199 14.63 -0.66 4.57
CA VAL A 199 13.39 -0.43 3.82
C VAL A 199 12.17 -0.41 4.72
N HIS A 200 11.10 0.19 4.21
CA HIS A 200 9.76 0.17 4.78
C HIS A 200 8.84 -0.67 3.92
N GLY A 201 8.09 -1.60 4.54
CA GLY A 201 7.02 -2.35 3.89
C GLY A 201 5.67 -1.66 4.08
N CYS A 202 4.89 -1.55 3.01
CA CYS A 202 3.51 -1.12 2.99
C CYS A 202 2.64 -2.15 2.28
N ALA A 203 1.37 -2.27 2.69
CA ALA A 203 0.41 -3.18 2.07
C ALA A 203 -0.99 -2.59 1.98
N LEU A 204 -1.68 -2.87 0.87
CA LEU A 204 -3.13 -2.76 0.77
C LEU A 204 -3.74 -4.13 1.06
N CYS A 205 -4.74 -4.17 1.94
CA CYS A 205 -5.33 -5.43 2.38
C CYS A 205 -6.87 -5.39 2.33
N ASN A 206 -7.45 -6.55 2.07
CA ASN A 206 -8.85 -6.82 2.29
C ASN A 206 -8.99 -7.74 3.51
N GLY A 207 -9.33 -7.17 4.67
CA GLY A 207 -9.18 -7.87 5.94
C GLY A 207 -7.74 -8.34 6.18
N ALA A 208 -7.54 -9.63 6.36
CA ALA A 208 -6.21 -10.24 6.54
C ALA A 208 -5.53 -10.64 5.21
N GLN A 209 -6.24 -10.56 4.08
CA GLN A 209 -5.68 -10.85 2.75
C GLN A 209 -4.88 -9.66 2.25
N ILE A 210 -3.62 -9.90 1.87
CA ILE A 210 -2.76 -8.89 1.26
C ILE A 210 -3.05 -8.86 -0.24
N LEU A 211 -3.46 -7.70 -0.76
CA LEU A 211 -3.70 -7.46 -2.19
C LEU A 211 -2.42 -6.97 -2.88
N TYR A 212 -1.78 -5.96 -2.28
CA TYR A 212 -0.50 -5.42 -2.75
C TYR A 212 0.45 -5.30 -1.57
N PHE A 213 1.73 -5.59 -1.81
CA PHE A 213 2.79 -5.39 -0.84
C PHE A 213 4.01 -4.78 -1.55
N VAL A 214 4.51 -3.69 -1.01
CA VAL A 214 5.66 -2.95 -1.58
C VAL A 214 6.65 -2.64 -0.47
N GLU A 215 7.92 -2.91 -0.74
CA GLU A 215 9.05 -2.42 0.04
C GLU A 215 9.77 -1.30 -0.71
N ASP A 216 10.12 -0.21 -0.01
CA ASP A 216 10.91 0.89 -0.54
C ASP A 216 11.74 1.53 0.59
N VAL A 217 12.83 2.22 0.27
CA VAL A 217 13.63 2.98 1.23
C VAL A 217 12.81 4.06 1.92
N GLY A 218 11.80 4.60 1.22
CA GLY A 218 10.84 5.57 1.73
C GLY A 218 9.44 5.00 1.92
N ARG A 219 8.87 5.08 3.15
CA ARG A 219 7.47 4.68 3.38
C ARG A 219 6.47 5.43 2.49
N HIS A 220 6.78 6.68 2.12
CA HIS A 220 5.95 7.49 1.23
C HIS A 220 5.96 6.95 -0.20
N ASN A 221 7.13 6.52 -0.68
CA ASN A 221 7.26 5.88 -1.98
C ASN A 221 6.50 4.56 -2.03
N ALA A 222 6.66 3.70 -1.00
CA ALA A 222 5.90 2.45 -0.92
C ALA A 222 4.38 2.69 -0.92
N THR A 223 3.92 3.75 -0.23
CA THR A 223 2.51 4.17 -0.23
C THR A 223 2.07 4.64 -1.62
N ASP A 224 2.87 5.46 -2.29
CA ASP A 224 2.57 5.96 -3.63
C ASP A 224 2.58 4.83 -4.66
N THR A 225 3.52 3.89 -4.57
CA THR A 225 3.54 2.72 -5.45
C THR A 225 2.23 1.91 -5.34
N ILE A 226 1.72 1.68 -4.12
CA ILE A 226 0.41 1.04 -3.92
C ILE A 226 -0.73 1.86 -4.50
N ALA A 227 -0.68 3.20 -4.37
CA ALA A 227 -1.69 4.07 -4.99
C ALA A 227 -1.67 3.97 -6.52
N GLY A 228 -0.49 3.81 -7.12
CA GLY A 228 -0.31 3.53 -8.55
C GLY A 228 -0.93 2.18 -8.96
N ASP A 229 -0.68 1.11 -8.19
CA ASP A 229 -1.31 -0.19 -8.42
C ASP A 229 -2.84 -0.11 -8.35
N MET A 230 -3.37 0.57 -7.31
CA MET A 230 -4.81 0.77 -7.17
C MET A 230 -5.41 1.49 -8.37
N TRP A 231 -4.70 2.48 -8.91
CA TRP A 231 -5.16 3.24 -10.07
C TRP A 231 -5.17 2.39 -11.34
N LEU A 232 -4.08 1.65 -11.59
CA LEU A 232 -3.93 0.76 -12.75
C LEU A 232 -4.97 -0.37 -12.79
N GLU A 233 -5.34 -0.89 -11.62
CA GLU A 233 -6.28 -2.01 -11.51
C GLU A 233 -7.71 -1.57 -11.16
N GLY A 234 -7.97 -0.26 -11.04
CA GLY A 234 -9.28 0.27 -10.66
C GLY A 234 -9.76 -0.18 -9.28
N VAL A 235 -8.82 -0.45 -8.36
CA VAL A 235 -9.15 -0.92 -7.01
C VAL A 235 -9.52 0.25 -6.12
N GLY A 236 -10.76 0.26 -5.61
CA GLY A 236 -11.22 1.22 -4.61
C GLY A 236 -10.69 0.93 -3.21
N GLY A 237 -10.61 1.97 -2.36
CA GLY A 237 -10.10 1.88 -1.00
C GLY A 237 -11.15 1.72 0.10
N ASN A 238 -12.42 1.97 -0.19
CA ASN A 238 -13.49 2.22 0.80
C ASN A 238 -13.75 1.09 1.81
N ASP A 239 -13.36 -0.13 1.48
CA ASP A 239 -13.48 -1.34 2.32
C ASP A 239 -12.13 -1.96 2.64
N LYS A 240 -11.04 -1.23 2.39
CA LYS A 240 -9.68 -1.72 2.52
C LYS A 240 -9.01 -1.23 3.80
N LEU A 241 -7.94 -1.92 4.14
CA LEU A 241 -7.02 -1.60 5.21
C LEU A 241 -5.63 -1.36 4.61
N PHE A 242 -4.96 -0.31 5.08
CA PHE A 242 -3.57 -0.04 4.73
C PHE A 242 -2.65 -0.34 5.91
N TYR A 243 -1.63 -1.17 5.68
CA TYR A 243 -0.59 -1.47 6.65
C TYR A 243 0.72 -0.80 6.27
N THR A 244 1.49 -0.35 7.29
CA THR A 244 2.86 0.13 7.09
C THR A 244 3.77 -0.24 8.27
N THR A 245 5.06 -0.50 7.98
CA THR A 245 6.09 -0.60 9.01
C THR A 245 6.54 0.77 9.52
N GLY A 246 6.26 1.84 8.76
CA GLY A 246 6.64 3.21 9.05
C GLY A 246 5.68 3.91 10.02
N ARG A 247 6.05 5.14 10.44
CA ARG A 247 5.20 5.99 11.28
C ARG A 247 3.94 6.44 10.52
N LEU A 248 2.82 6.56 11.24
CA LEU A 248 1.61 7.25 10.75
C LEU A 248 1.76 8.75 11.01
N THR A 249 2.12 9.49 10.00
CA THR A 249 2.20 10.96 10.01
C THR A 249 0.95 11.52 9.32
N SER A 250 0.68 12.83 9.51
CA SER A 250 -0.40 13.52 8.78
C SER A 250 -0.36 13.26 7.28
N GLU A 251 0.84 13.22 6.68
CA GLU A 251 1.02 12.93 5.26
C GLU A 251 0.53 11.53 4.85
N ILE A 252 0.85 10.50 5.65
CA ILE A 252 0.35 9.14 5.39
C ILE A 252 -1.18 9.07 5.56
N VAL A 253 -1.73 9.76 6.57
CA VAL A 253 -3.18 9.85 6.76
C VAL A 253 -3.85 10.53 5.57
N MET A 254 -3.29 11.63 5.06
CA MET A 254 -3.79 12.30 3.86
C MET A 254 -3.76 11.39 2.62
N LYS A 255 -2.62 10.73 2.36
CA LYS A 255 -2.49 9.79 1.23
C LYS A 255 -3.52 8.68 1.31
N ALA A 256 -3.70 8.07 2.49
CA ALA A 256 -4.70 7.03 2.69
C ALA A 256 -6.14 7.56 2.45
N ALA A 257 -6.44 8.77 2.91
CA ALA A 257 -7.74 9.41 2.66
C ALA A 257 -7.96 9.66 1.17
N HIS A 258 -6.94 10.11 0.42
CA HIS A 258 -7.00 10.25 -1.03
C HIS A 258 -7.21 8.91 -1.75
N MET A 259 -6.64 7.84 -1.23
CA MET A 259 -6.86 6.48 -1.72
C MET A 259 -8.22 5.92 -1.32
N GLY A 260 -9.00 6.65 -0.49
CA GLY A 260 -10.31 6.22 0.03
C GLY A 260 -10.23 5.18 1.14
N ILE A 261 -9.07 5.00 1.80
CA ILE A 261 -8.82 3.91 2.75
C ILE A 261 -9.17 4.34 4.18
N PRO A 262 -10.19 3.71 4.83
CA PRO A 262 -10.69 4.13 6.14
C PRO A 262 -9.91 3.58 7.34
N VAL A 263 -9.07 2.55 7.16
CA VAL A 263 -8.37 1.88 8.27
C VAL A 263 -6.86 1.85 8.02
N LEU A 264 -6.10 2.40 8.96
CA LEU A 264 -4.63 2.39 8.93
C LEU A 264 -4.07 1.57 10.10
N VAL A 265 -3.16 0.64 9.78
CA VAL A 265 -2.44 -0.16 10.77
C VAL A 265 -0.94 0.05 10.61
N SER A 266 -0.26 0.38 11.70
CA SER A 266 1.19 0.58 11.69
C SER A 266 1.90 -0.24 12.78
N ARG A 267 3.04 -0.83 12.40
CA ARG A 267 3.99 -1.42 13.36
C ARG A 267 4.68 -0.36 14.23
N SER A 268 4.81 0.85 13.73
CA SER A 268 5.49 1.99 14.37
C SER A 268 4.51 2.85 15.18
N GLY A 269 4.95 4.05 15.54
CA GLY A 269 4.16 5.05 16.26
C GLY A 269 3.39 5.99 15.32
N ILE A 270 2.73 6.96 15.93
CA ILE A 270 1.90 7.96 15.27
C ILE A 270 2.29 9.36 15.73
N THR A 271 2.13 10.36 14.88
CA THR A 271 2.33 11.77 15.25
C THR A 271 1.03 12.42 15.73
N TYR A 272 1.13 13.47 16.55
CA TYR A 272 -0.03 14.20 17.06
C TYR A 272 -0.91 14.72 15.92
N MET A 273 -0.35 15.43 14.93
CA MET A 273 -1.08 15.91 13.76
C MET A 273 -1.72 14.75 12.94
N GLY A 274 -1.11 13.56 12.94
CA GLY A 274 -1.71 12.38 12.31
C GLY A 274 -2.97 11.92 13.03
N VAL A 275 -3.03 12.03 14.36
CA VAL A 275 -4.24 11.71 15.15
C VAL A 275 -5.32 12.74 14.87
N GLU A 276 -5.02 14.06 14.97
CA GLU A 276 -5.99 15.13 14.72
C GLU A 276 -6.64 14.98 13.35
N LEU A 277 -5.82 14.84 12.31
CA LEU A 277 -6.32 14.68 10.95
C LEU A 277 -7.18 13.42 10.75
N ALA A 278 -6.81 12.32 11.40
CA ALA A 278 -7.60 11.10 11.33
C ALA A 278 -8.96 11.23 12.03
N GLN A 279 -9.05 12.02 13.10
CA GLN A 279 -10.32 12.35 13.76
C GLN A 279 -11.23 13.14 12.83
N ASP A 280 -10.69 14.16 12.16
CA ASP A 280 -11.44 15.01 11.23
C ASP A 280 -11.96 14.22 10.03
N LEU A 281 -11.16 13.30 9.49
CA LEU A 281 -11.47 12.49 8.29
C LEU A 281 -12.23 11.19 8.59
N GLY A 282 -12.39 10.82 9.86
CA GLY A 282 -13.03 9.55 10.26
C GLY A 282 -12.15 8.30 10.01
N VAL A 283 -10.82 8.46 9.93
CA VAL A 283 -9.90 7.35 9.71
C VAL A 283 -9.64 6.58 11.00
N THR A 284 -9.84 5.26 10.99
CA THR A 284 -9.44 4.39 12.10
C THR A 284 -7.92 4.24 12.13
N LEU A 285 -7.29 4.62 13.24
CA LEU A 285 -5.84 4.56 13.45
C LEU A 285 -5.45 3.51 14.48
N ILE A 286 -4.70 2.51 14.03
CA ILE A 286 -4.13 1.45 14.84
C ILE A 286 -2.61 1.49 14.70
N ALA A 287 -1.89 1.64 15.82
CA ALA A 287 -0.43 1.71 15.78
C ALA A 287 0.21 0.84 16.86
N ARG A 288 1.57 0.76 16.84
CA ARG A 288 2.37 -0.17 17.67
C ARG A 288 1.92 -1.62 17.52
N ALA A 289 1.41 -1.97 16.34
CA ALA A 289 0.86 -3.28 16.03
C ALA A 289 1.98 -4.30 15.79
N LYS A 290 2.12 -5.26 16.73
CA LYS A 290 3.15 -6.31 16.67
C LYS A 290 2.67 -7.58 17.38
N GLY A 291 2.62 -8.70 16.67
CA GLY A 291 2.13 -9.98 17.22
C GLY A 291 0.68 -9.86 17.67
N ARG A 292 0.41 -10.04 18.95
CA ARG A 292 -0.93 -9.89 19.56
C ARG A 292 -1.07 -8.61 20.38
N HIS A 293 -0.39 -7.54 19.99
CA HIS A 293 -0.45 -6.22 20.62
C HIS A 293 -0.71 -5.15 19.58
N PHE A 294 -1.59 -4.21 19.89
CA PHE A 294 -1.79 -2.95 19.15
C PHE A 294 -2.44 -1.90 20.05
N LEU A 295 -2.41 -0.65 19.63
CA LEU A 295 -3.12 0.46 20.27
C LEU A 295 -4.01 1.14 19.22
N VAL A 296 -5.27 1.39 19.59
CA VAL A 296 -6.22 2.17 18.79
C VAL A 296 -6.14 3.63 19.25
N TYR A 297 -5.79 4.53 18.34
CA TYR A 297 -5.65 5.97 18.62
C TYR A 297 -6.85 6.79 18.14
N ASN A 298 -7.57 6.26 17.16
CA ASN A 298 -8.84 6.80 16.68
C ASN A 298 -9.70 5.66 16.14
N GLY A 299 -11.03 5.77 16.26
CA GLY A 299 -11.95 4.74 15.78
C GLY A 299 -12.08 3.54 16.73
N GLU A 300 -12.03 3.74 18.06
CA GLU A 300 -12.18 2.67 19.04
C GLU A 300 -13.49 1.88 18.89
N ASN A 301 -14.55 2.53 18.40
CA ASN A 301 -15.85 1.91 18.15
C ASN A 301 -15.92 1.12 16.83
N THR A 302 -14.84 1.08 16.04
CA THR A 302 -14.76 0.29 14.79
C THR A 302 -14.03 -1.04 14.98
N VAL A 303 -13.38 -1.25 16.13
CA VAL A 303 -12.67 -2.48 16.45
C VAL A 303 -13.53 -3.36 17.34
N GLU A 304 -13.91 -4.52 16.82
CA GLU A 304 -14.58 -5.57 17.58
C GLU A 304 -13.55 -6.49 18.23
N TYR A 305 -13.62 -6.63 19.57
CA TYR A 305 -12.64 -7.39 20.37
C TYR A 305 -13.08 -8.84 20.54
N ASP A 306 -12.98 -9.65 19.47
CA ASP A 306 -13.39 -11.05 19.39
C ASP A 306 -12.32 -12.05 19.86
N ASP A 307 -11.04 -11.64 19.97
CA ASP A 307 -9.91 -12.53 20.36
C ASP A 307 -9.00 -11.86 21.39
N LYS A 308 -9.56 -11.55 22.57
CA LYS A 308 -8.81 -10.87 23.64
C LYS A 308 -7.71 -11.77 24.21
N PRO A 309 -6.43 -11.35 24.20
CA PRO A 309 -5.37 -12.11 24.83
C PRO A 309 -5.57 -12.21 26.34
N LYS A 310 -5.18 -13.35 26.92
CA LYS A 310 -5.18 -13.50 28.38
C LYS A 310 -4.26 -12.43 29.01
N ARG A 311 -4.79 -11.64 29.94
CA ARG A 311 -3.96 -10.71 30.73
C ARG A 311 -2.98 -11.53 31.56
N LEU A 312 -1.68 -11.32 31.37
CA LEU A 312 -0.68 -11.82 32.31
C LEU A 312 -0.94 -11.12 33.65
N SER A 313 -1.15 -11.87 34.71
CA SER A 313 -1.32 -11.31 36.05
C SER A 313 -0.09 -10.49 36.40
N THR A 314 -0.27 -9.21 36.70
CA THR A 314 0.80 -8.27 37.11
C THR A 314 1.29 -8.51 38.53
N ALA A 315 1.26 -9.73 39.04
CA ALA A 315 1.93 -10.09 40.28
C ALA A 315 3.43 -10.17 40.00
N GLY A 316 4.17 -9.04 40.08
CA GLY A 316 5.63 -9.10 40.13
C GLY A 316 6.43 -8.07 39.34
N LYS A 317 5.86 -6.98 38.81
CA LYS A 317 6.69 -5.85 38.33
C LYS A 317 6.48 -4.63 39.22
N LYS A 318 7.29 -4.54 40.29
CA LYS A 318 7.55 -3.29 40.99
C LYS A 318 8.13 -2.29 39.97
N ALA A 319 7.61 -1.08 40.01
CA ALA A 319 8.08 0.08 39.25
C ALA A 319 9.60 0.21 39.38
N ALA A 320 10.27 0.21 38.22
CA ALA A 320 11.56 0.87 38.08
C ALA A 320 11.26 2.22 37.47
N VAL A 321 11.53 3.25 38.27
CA VAL A 321 11.49 4.67 37.95
C VAL A 321 12.50 4.99 36.85
#